data_690dbd0095a2c739f4826a92ae45be63
#
_entry.id   690dbd0095a2c739f4826a92ae45be63
#
_cell.length_a   1.000
_cell.length_b   1.000
_cell.length_c   1.000
_cell.angle_alpha   90.00
_cell.angle_beta   90.00
_cell.angle_gamma   90.00
#
_symmetry.space_group_name_H-M   'P 1'
#
loop_
_entity.id
_entity.type
_entity.pdbx_description
1 polymer ?
#
loop_
_entity_poly.entity_id
_entity_poly.type
_entity_poly.pdbx_seq_one_letter_code
_entity_poly.pdbx_strand_id
1 'polypeptide(L)'
;MTAADAADAAADAPAPPPAVETDADVRREIIETVRRFVAREVTPVAPDLEREDRFPAEIVAQMRDLGLFGVTIPESLGGLGLDLRTYIGVIEELAYGWMSLTGIVNTHTMCATLIMYHGSEEQQQRWLPSMASGERRGALSLSEPDAGSDTRNISCKAVRDGDEYVVNGTKAWVTNGERAGLVALAARTEEGISAFVVEKEPGARFEGIAVSKHVGKLGYKGVETVEMAYTDHRVPAANLVGEAGRGLPQILGVLEVGRINIASRAVGVARAAFDAALGYAQQRSTFGKPIAEHQAIQLKLADMATRLEAARLLTRNAAERKAAGLRCDVEAGMAKLFASETALELSMEAMRIHGGMGYTTEMPVERYYRDAPLMVIGEGTNEIQRLVIARGLLARARSTGDR
;
A
#
# COMPACT_ATOMS: atom_id res chain seq x y z
N MET A 1 -4.12 1.29 -29.54
CA MET A 1 -4.93 1.22 -28.31
C MET A 1 -4.62 2.43 -27.44
N THR A 2 -5.58 3.29 -27.21
CA THR A 2 -5.40 4.54 -26.46
C THR A 2 -5.44 4.27 -24.95
N ALA A 3 -5.04 5.28 -24.14
CA ALA A 3 -5.22 5.23 -22.69
C ALA A 3 -6.70 5.00 -22.25
N ALA A 4 -7.66 5.12 -23.15
CA ALA A 4 -9.06 4.76 -22.94
C ALA A 4 -9.25 3.24 -22.78
N ASP A 5 -8.52 2.43 -23.57
CA ASP A 5 -8.62 0.96 -23.55
C ASP A 5 -8.13 0.31 -22.24
N ALA A 6 -7.36 1.06 -21.39
CA ALA A 6 -6.95 0.57 -20.06
C ALA A 6 -8.02 0.75 -18.99
N ALA A 7 -8.88 1.77 -19.14
CA ALA A 7 -10.02 1.96 -18.25
C ALA A 7 -11.12 0.93 -18.56
N ASP A 8 -11.28 0.55 -19.85
CA ASP A 8 -12.20 -0.52 -20.26
C ASP A 8 -11.67 -1.91 -19.86
N ALA A 9 -10.34 -2.13 -19.89
CA ALA A 9 -9.75 -3.39 -19.47
C ALA A 9 -9.87 -3.65 -17.95
N ALA A 10 -9.95 -2.61 -17.13
CA ALA A 10 -10.27 -2.73 -15.70
C ALA A 10 -11.76 -2.99 -15.45
N ALA A 11 -12.63 -2.75 -16.46
CA ALA A 11 -14.06 -2.99 -16.37
C ALA A 11 -14.43 -4.48 -16.44
N ASP A 12 -13.56 -5.32 -17.02
CA ASP A 12 -13.77 -6.77 -17.20
C ASP A 12 -13.17 -7.64 -16.07
N ALA A 13 -12.58 -7.03 -15.03
CA ALA A 13 -12.12 -7.81 -13.89
C ALA A 13 -13.33 -8.38 -13.14
N PRO A 14 -13.36 -9.69 -12.79
CA PRO A 14 -14.44 -10.24 -11.99
C PRO A 14 -14.53 -9.46 -10.67
N ALA A 15 -15.76 -9.18 -10.25
CA ALA A 15 -15.99 -8.56 -8.95
C ALA A 15 -15.38 -9.48 -7.87
N PRO A 16 -14.66 -8.93 -6.89
CA PRO A 16 -14.16 -9.72 -5.78
C PRO A 16 -15.33 -10.44 -5.10
N PRO A 17 -15.11 -11.65 -4.56
CA PRO A 17 -16.12 -12.27 -3.72
C PRO A 17 -16.47 -11.29 -2.60
N PRO A 18 -17.78 -11.13 -2.27
CA PRO A 18 -18.18 -10.21 -1.22
C PRO A 18 -17.48 -10.61 0.08
N ALA A 19 -16.67 -9.70 0.64
CA ALA A 19 -16.10 -9.90 1.95
C ALA A 19 -17.25 -10.00 2.96
N VAL A 20 -17.15 -10.93 3.89
CA VAL A 20 -18.09 -11.01 5.02
C VAL A 20 -17.95 -9.69 5.80
N GLU A 21 -19.05 -8.97 6.01
CA GLU A 21 -19.01 -7.73 6.77
C GLU A 21 -18.61 -8.04 8.23
N THR A 22 -17.49 -7.46 8.66
CA THR A 22 -17.03 -7.60 10.04
C THR A 22 -17.97 -6.83 10.97
N ASP A 23 -18.44 -7.48 12.03
CA ASP A 23 -19.23 -6.83 13.07
C ASP A 23 -18.55 -5.58 13.62
N ALA A 24 -19.33 -4.52 13.91
CA ALA A 24 -18.80 -3.23 14.32
C ALA A 24 -18.04 -3.27 15.65
N ASP A 25 -18.46 -4.13 16.60
CA ASP A 25 -17.83 -4.27 17.90
C ASP A 25 -16.52 -5.07 17.75
N VAL A 26 -16.53 -6.15 16.96
CA VAL A 26 -15.34 -6.92 16.59
C VAL A 26 -14.31 -6.04 15.89
N ARG A 27 -14.75 -5.25 14.92
CA ARG A 27 -13.87 -4.28 14.22
C ARG A 27 -13.22 -3.31 15.20
N ARG A 28 -14.00 -2.76 16.14
CA ARG A 28 -13.48 -1.83 17.15
C ARG A 28 -12.44 -2.50 18.04
N GLU A 29 -12.69 -3.73 18.49
CA GLU A 29 -11.76 -4.49 19.34
C GLU A 29 -10.44 -4.80 18.62
N ILE A 30 -10.49 -5.17 17.34
CA ILE A 30 -9.31 -5.42 16.51
C ILE A 30 -8.49 -4.16 16.40
N ILE A 31 -9.10 -3.04 16.01
CA ILE A 31 -8.41 -1.74 15.84
C ILE A 31 -7.79 -1.30 17.18
N GLU A 32 -8.51 -1.46 18.30
CA GLU A 32 -8.00 -1.14 19.64
C GLU A 32 -6.82 -2.03 20.04
N THR A 33 -6.85 -3.29 19.66
CA THR A 33 -5.74 -4.22 19.89
C THR A 33 -4.49 -3.81 19.11
N VAL A 34 -4.66 -3.45 17.83
CA VAL A 34 -3.54 -2.94 17.01
C VAL A 34 -3.02 -1.59 17.56
N ARG A 35 -3.90 -0.70 18.00
CA ARG A 35 -3.53 0.56 18.64
C ARG A 35 -2.66 0.34 19.89
N ARG A 36 -3.06 -0.60 20.76
CA ARG A 36 -2.27 -0.96 21.95
C ARG A 36 -0.91 -1.55 21.57
N PHE A 37 -0.86 -2.43 20.58
CA PHE A 37 0.38 -2.96 20.04
C PHE A 37 1.29 -1.84 19.53
N VAL A 38 0.76 -0.93 18.70
CA VAL A 38 1.51 0.19 18.15
C VAL A 38 2.06 1.10 19.26
N ALA A 39 1.25 1.42 20.25
CA ALA A 39 1.67 2.28 21.35
C ALA A 39 2.78 1.67 22.22
N ARG A 40 2.74 0.36 22.45
CA ARG A 40 3.66 -0.34 23.36
C ARG A 40 4.93 -0.84 22.67
N GLU A 41 4.79 -1.39 21.47
CA GLU A 41 5.87 -2.12 20.81
C GLU A 41 6.50 -1.35 19.66
N VAL A 42 5.72 -0.55 18.92
CA VAL A 42 6.19 0.13 17.71
C VAL A 42 6.72 1.54 18.01
N THR A 43 5.88 2.38 18.62
CA THR A 43 6.19 3.80 18.82
C THR A 43 7.51 4.04 19.57
N PRO A 44 7.85 3.27 20.62
CA PRO A 44 9.09 3.48 21.35
C PRO A 44 10.37 3.17 20.56
N VAL A 45 10.32 2.23 19.61
CA VAL A 45 11.50 1.72 18.89
C VAL A 45 11.62 2.26 17.46
N ALA A 46 10.54 2.79 16.91
CA ALA A 46 10.49 3.27 15.53
C ALA A 46 11.54 4.37 15.22
N PRO A 47 11.82 5.35 16.11
CA PRO A 47 12.82 6.38 15.82
C PRO A 47 14.22 5.82 15.59
N ASP A 48 14.65 4.84 16.38
CA ASP A 48 15.99 4.26 16.29
C ASP A 48 16.09 3.34 15.07
N LEU A 49 15.11 2.46 14.88
CA LEU A 49 15.06 1.56 13.71
C LEU A 49 15.01 2.33 12.38
N GLU A 50 14.26 3.42 12.36
CA GLU A 50 14.15 4.28 11.18
C GLU A 50 15.46 5.02 10.89
N ARG A 51 16.09 5.58 11.92
CA ARG A 51 17.38 6.29 11.80
C ARG A 51 18.47 5.37 11.25
N GLU A 52 18.51 4.13 11.70
CA GLU A 52 19.47 3.11 11.27
C GLU A 52 19.10 2.46 9.91
N ASP A 53 17.95 2.78 9.34
CA ASP A 53 17.36 2.08 8.18
C ASP A 53 17.31 0.55 8.41
N ARG A 54 17.02 0.13 9.65
CA ARG A 54 17.05 -1.26 10.09
C ARG A 54 15.68 -1.91 10.00
N PHE A 55 15.64 -3.08 9.36
CA PHE A 55 14.41 -3.87 9.25
C PHE A 55 13.90 -4.29 10.64
N PRO A 56 12.60 -4.06 10.95
CA PRO A 56 12.02 -4.32 12.26
C PRO A 56 11.61 -5.78 12.46
N ALA A 57 12.57 -6.70 12.48
CA ALA A 57 12.31 -8.15 12.48
C ALA A 57 11.39 -8.60 13.64
N GLU A 58 11.62 -8.07 14.86
CA GLU A 58 10.84 -8.40 16.04
C GLU A 58 9.39 -7.89 15.94
N ILE A 59 9.22 -6.65 15.47
CA ILE A 59 7.89 -6.06 15.23
C ILE A 59 7.14 -6.88 14.17
N VAL A 60 7.81 -7.27 13.09
CA VAL A 60 7.22 -8.09 12.02
C VAL A 60 6.82 -9.47 12.54
N ALA A 61 7.60 -10.08 13.44
CA ALA A 61 7.22 -11.33 14.08
C ALA A 61 5.95 -11.17 14.92
N GLN A 62 5.86 -10.11 15.73
CA GLN A 62 4.65 -9.80 16.51
C GLN A 62 3.43 -9.48 15.61
N MET A 63 3.63 -8.78 14.49
CA MET A 63 2.58 -8.56 13.49
C MET A 63 2.07 -9.88 12.90
N ARG A 64 2.95 -10.85 12.69
CA ARG A 64 2.57 -12.21 12.28
C ARG A 64 1.73 -12.90 13.34
N ASP A 65 2.16 -12.87 14.60
CA ASP A 65 1.45 -13.47 15.72
C ASP A 65 0.06 -12.84 15.95
N LEU A 66 -0.11 -11.58 15.59
CA LEU A 66 -1.41 -10.87 15.57
C LEU A 66 -2.24 -11.15 14.32
N GLY A 67 -1.77 -11.97 13.38
CA GLY A 67 -2.49 -12.30 12.14
C GLY A 67 -2.56 -11.17 11.11
N LEU A 68 -1.73 -10.12 11.22
CA LEU A 68 -1.83 -8.92 10.38
C LEU A 68 -1.46 -9.17 8.90
N PHE A 69 -0.89 -10.31 8.56
CA PHE A 69 -0.67 -10.74 7.18
C PHE A 69 -1.89 -11.41 6.56
N GLY A 70 -2.75 -12.02 7.38
CA GLY A 70 -3.95 -12.71 6.94
C GLY A 70 -5.25 -11.91 7.04
N VAL A 71 -5.21 -10.59 7.28
CA VAL A 71 -6.39 -9.77 7.59
C VAL A 71 -7.53 -9.97 6.58
N THR A 72 -7.23 -9.92 5.29
CA THR A 72 -8.24 -10.01 4.21
C THR A 72 -8.32 -11.39 3.56
N ILE A 73 -7.43 -12.33 3.91
CA ILE A 73 -7.45 -13.69 3.39
C ILE A 73 -8.58 -14.44 4.08
N PRO A 74 -9.42 -15.21 3.34
CA PRO A 74 -10.53 -15.96 3.93
C PRO A 74 -10.11 -16.92 5.04
N GLU A 75 -10.98 -17.14 6.03
CA GLU A 75 -10.77 -18.11 7.13
C GLU A 75 -10.55 -19.52 6.61
N SER A 76 -11.23 -19.92 5.54
CA SER A 76 -11.05 -21.22 4.88
C SER A 76 -9.64 -21.44 4.31
N LEU A 77 -8.86 -20.37 4.16
CA LEU A 77 -7.48 -20.36 3.71
C LEU A 77 -6.50 -19.91 4.81
N GLY A 78 -6.94 -19.97 6.07
CA GLY A 78 -6.11 -19.69 7.24
C GLY A 78 -5.96 -18.20 7.60
N GLY A 79 -6.68 -17.31 6.94
CA GLY A 79 -6.70 -15.87 7.25
C GLY A 79 -7.75 -15.49 8.29
N LEU A 80 -7.95 -14.18 8.48
CA LEU A 80 -8.96 -13.64 9.39
C LEU A 80 -10.28 -13.30 8.69
N GLY A 81 -10.33 -13.30 7.35
CA GLY A 81 -11.53 -13.05 6.55
C GLY A 81 -12.18 -11.68 6.77
N LEU A 82 -11.44 -10.71 7.30
CA LEU A 82 -11.99 -9.41 7.68
C LEU A 82 -12.23 -8.50 6.47
N ASP A 83 -13.22 -7.65 6.59
CA ASP A 83 -13.58 -6.69 5.55
C ASP A 83 -12.52 -5.58 5.36
N LEU A 84 -12.62 -4.88 4.24
CA LEU A 84 -11.68 -3.82 3.88
C LEU A 84 -11.79 -2.60 4.82
N ARG A 85 -12.94 -2.38 5.49
CA ARG A 85 -13.10 -1.33 6.50
C ARG A 85 -12.27 -1.61 7.74
N THR A 86 -12.19 -2.87 8.16
CA THR A 86 -11.32 -3.32 9.26
C THR A 86 -9.86 -3.20 8.85
N TYR A 87 -9.51 -3.67 7.65
CA TYR A 87 -8.16 -3.57 7.10
C TYR A 87 -7.63 -2.13 7.09
N ILE A 88 -8.39 -1.15 6.59
CA ILE A 88 -7.95 0.25 6.58
C ILE A 88 -7.76 0.81 8.00
N GLY A 89 -8.58 0.38 8.98
CA GLY A 89 -8.36 0.75 10.37
C GLY A 89 -7.04 0.23 10.95
N VAL A 90 -6.70 -1.02 10.63
CA VAL A 90 -5.39 -1.62 10.98
C VAL A 90 -4.24 -0.85 10.35
N ILE A 91 -4.34 -0.51 9.06
CA ILE A 91 -3.32 0.27 8.35
C ILE A 91 -3.16 1.68 8.93
N GLU A 92 -4.27 2.35 9.28
CA GLU A 92 -4.23 3.67 9.92
C GLU A 92 -3.45 3.62 11.26
N GLU A 93 -3.71 2.62 12.11
CA GLU A 93 -2.99 2.48 13.38
C GLU A 93 -1.51 2.14 13.20
N LEU A 94 -1.15 1.24 12.29
CA LEU A 94 0.25 0.93 11.98
C LEU A 94 0.99 2.17 11.45
N ALA A 95 0.38 2.93 10.54
CA ALA A 95 0.97 4.14 9.97
C ALA A 95 1.13 5.26 11.01
N TYR A 96 0.23 5.35 11.99
CA TYR A 96 0.34 6.28 13.12
C TYR A 96 1.65 6.08 13.91
N GLY A 97 2.01 4.83 14.18
CA GLY A 97 3.26 4.52 14.88
C GLY A 97 4.49 4.60 13.98
N TRP A 98 4.44 3.91 12.84
CA TRP A 98 5.53 3.90 11.87
C TRP A 98 5.04 3.48 10.49
N MET A 99 5.02 4.43 9.56
CA MET A 99 4.48 4.25 8.21
C MET A 99 5.10 3.05 7.47
N SER A 100 6.38 2.75 7.69
CA SER A 100 7.09 1.68 6.97
C SER A 100 6.48 0.30 7.17
N LEU A 101 5.89 0.03 8.35
CA LEU A 101 5.23 -1.26 8.63
C LEU A 101 4.08 -1.52 7.66
N THR A 102 3.36 -0.47 7.29
CA THR A 102 2.25 -0.59 6.35
C THR A 102 2.67 -1.01 4.95
N GLY A 103 3.90 -0.70 4.55
CA GLY A 103 4.45 -1.13 3.27
C GLY A 103 4.75 -2.62 3.23
N ILE A 104 5.21 -3.18 4.36
CA ILE A 104 5.44 -4.62 4.50
C ILE A 104 4.12 -5.38 4.30
N VAL A 105 3.02 -4.88 4.91
CA VAL A 105 1.69 -5.48 4.78
C VAL A 105 1.11 -5.23 3.38
N ASN A 106 1.27 -4.02 2.81
CA ASN A 106 0.61 -3.65 1.57
C ASN A 106 1.02 -4.50 0.37
N THR A 107 2.32 -4.63 0.10
CA THR A 107 2.78 -5.43 -1.05
C THR A 107 2.45 -6.91 -0.88
N HIS A 108 2.45 -7.40 0.36
CA HIS A 108 1.97 -8.73 0.70
C HIS A 108 0.47 -8.87 0.39
N THR A 109 -0.36 -7.95 0.87
CA THR A 109 -1.81 -7.95 0.61
C THR A 109 -2.10 -7.85 -0.89
N MET A 110 -1.36 -7.05 -1.66
CA MET A 110 -1.55 -6.96 -3.11
C MET A 110 -1.24 -8.28 -3.81
N CYS A 111 -0.16 -8.97 -3.43
CA CYS A 111 0.16 -10.29 -3.95
C CYS A 111 -0.95 -11.31 -3.60
N ALA A 112 -1.40 -11.34 -2.35
CA ALA A 112 -2.50 -12.20 -1.90
C ALA A 112 -3.81 -11.88 -2.65
N THR A 113 -4.13 -10.60 -2.84
CA THR A 113 -5.33 -10.15 -3.56
C THR A 113 -5.32 -10.60 -5.02
N LEU A 114 -4.15 -10.54 -5.69
CA LEU A 114 -4.01 -11.06 -7.06
C LEU A 114 -4.38 -12.55 -7.11
N ILE A 115 -3.86 -13.34 -6.17
CA ILE A 115 -4.13 -14.78 -6.09
C ILE A 115 -5.60 -15.05 -5.75
N MET A 116 -6.17 -14.32 -4.78
CA MET A 116 -7.57 -14.48 -4.38
C MET A 116 -8.56 -14.19 -5.51
N TYR A 117 -8.28 -13.18 -6.34
CA TYR A 117 -9.24 -12.73 -7.35
C TYR A 117 -9.07 -13.43 -8.69
N HIS A 118 -7.87 -13.87 -9.01
CA HIS A 118 -7.53 -14.37 -10.35
C HIS A 118 -6.87 -15.75 -10.36
N GLY A 119 -6.40 -16.23 -9.20
CA GLY A 119 -5.81 -17.55 -9.08
C GLY A 119 -6.86 -18.66 -9.13
N SER A 120 -6.48 -19.82 -9.68
CA SER A 120 -7.28 -21.04 -9.57
C SER A 120 -7.43 -21.48 -8.12
N GLU A 121 -8.40 -22.33 -7.83
CA GLU A 121 -8.59 -22.92 -6.50
C GLU A 121 -7.31 -23.63 -6.01
N GLU A 122 -6.63 -24.34 -6.91
CA GLU A 122 -5.36 -25.02 -6.61
C GLU A 122 -4.26 -23.99 -6.24
N GLN A 123 -4.15 -22.88 -6.98
CA GLN A 123 -3.20 -21.80 -6.68
C GLN A 123 -3.52 -21.13 -5.35
N GLN A 124 -4.80 -20.88 -5.05
CA GLN A 124 -5.23 -20.32 -3.78
C GLN A 124 -4.87 -21.24 -2.61
N GLN A 125 -5.17 -22.53 -2.70
CA GLN A 125 -4.84 -23.52 -1.67
C GLN A 125 -3.32 -23.70 -1.49
N ARG A 126 -2.54 -23.56 -2.56
CA ARG A 126 -1.08 -23.71 -2.51
C ARG A 126 -0.38 -22.55 -1.81
N TRP A 127 -0.83 -21.32 -2.01
CA TRP A 127 -0.06 -20.14 -1.59
C TRP A 127 -0.70 -19.37 -0.43
N LEU A 128 -2.02 -19.20 -0.40
CA LEU A 128 -2.66 -18.31 0.55
C LEU A 128 -2.52 -18.74 2.01
N PRO A 129 -2.53 -20.03 2.38
CA PRO A 129 -2.35 -20.42 3.79
C PRO A 129 -1.00 -19.97 4.37
N SER A 130 0.10 -20.13 3.63
CA SER A 130 1.42 -19.68 4.05
C SER A 130 1.57 -18.15 4.03
N MET A 131 0.79 -17.47 3.21
CA MET A 131 0.68 -16.00 3.23
C MET A 131 -0.12 -15.53 4.45
N ALA A 132 -1.26 -16.15 4.73
CA ALA A 132 -2.11 -15.80 5.86
C ALA A 132 -1.37 -15.91 7.21
N SER A 133 -0.57 -16.96 7.39
CA SER A 133 0.28 -17.13 8.57
C SER A 133 1.48 -16.17 8.60
N GLY A 134 1.79 -15.47 7.49
CA GLY A 134 2.98 -14.63 7.35
C GLY A 134 4.30 -15.42 7.26
N GLU A 135 4.25 -16.74 7.10
CA GLU A 135 5.42 -17.57 6.85
C GLU A 135 6.08 -17.20 5.52
N ARG A 136 5.30 -17.09 4.45
CA ARG A 136 5.75 -16.60 3.16
C ARG A 136 5.14 -15.24 2.87
N ARG A 137 5.99 -14.22 2.83
CA ARG A 137 5.54 -12.86 2.50
C ARG A 137 5.46 -12.65 0.99
N GLY A 138 4.52 -11.79 0.60
CA GLY A 138 4.34 -11.39 -0.78
C GLY A 138 5.07 -10.09 -1.14
N ALA A 139 5.40 -9.94 -2.42
CA ALA A 139 5.84 -8.70 -3.05
C ALA A 139 5.10 -8.50 -4.37
N LEU A 140 5.05 -7.25 -4.85
CA LEU A 140 4.54 -6.91 -6.19
C LEU A 140 5.69 -6.36 -7.04
N SER A 141 5.91 -6.95 -8.20
CA SER A 141 7.00 -6.66 -9.14
C SER A 141 6.41 -6.23 -10.49
N LEU A 142 6.02 -4.96 -10.60
CA LEU A 142 5.36 -4.37 -11.78
C LEU A 142 6.28 -3.39 -12.50
N SER A 143 6.70 -2.32 -11.80
CA SER A 143 7.45 -1.22 -12.37
C SER A 143 8.86 -1.63 -12.81
N GLU A 144 9.40 -0.91 -13.79
CA GLU A 144 10.76 -1.07 -14.31
C GLU A 144 11.49 0.27 -14.26
N PRO A 145 12.82 0.30 -14.40
CA PRO A 145 13.57 1.56 -14.42
C PRO A 145 13.01 2.57 -15.42
N ASP A 146 12.56 2.12 -16.61
CA ASP A 146 12.03 2.96 -17.68
C ASP A 146 10.49 2.93 -17.80
N ALA A 147 9.79 2.20 -16.92
CA ALA A 147 8.32 2.06 -16.97
C ALA A 147 7.70 2.12 -15.56
N GLY A 148 7.33 3.32 -15.12
CA GLY A 148 6.61 3.58 -13.86
C GLY A 148 5.14 3.92 -14.10
N SER A 149 4.82 5.18 -14.41
CA SER A 149 3.44 5.60 -14.71
C SER A 149 2.91 4.99 -16.00
N ASP A 150 3.77 4.71 -16.98
CA ASP A 150 3.43 3.96 -18.20
C ASP A 150 3.71 2.46 -18.01
N THR A 151 2.87 1.82 -17.20
CA THR A 151 2.96 0.38 -16.91
C THR A 151 2.75 -0.53 -18.13
N ARG A 152 2.24 0.01 -19.24
CA ARG A 152 2.07 -0.75 -20.48
C ARG A 152 3.39 -0.95 -21.22
N ASN A 153 4.38 -0.12 -20.94
CA ASN A 153 5.66 -0.12 -21.62
C ASN A 153 6.72 -0.97 -20.88
N ILE A 154 6.31 -1.90 -20.02
CA ILE A 154 7.23 -2.84 -19.39
C ILE A 154 7.91 -3.71 -20.44
N SER A 155 9.19 -3.98 -20.23
CA SER A 155 10.07 -4.72 -21.15
C SER A 155 10.47 -6.10 -20.63
N CYS A 156 10.29 -6.39 -19.35
CA CYS A 156 10.54 -7.70 -18.76
C CYS A 156 9.72 -8.77 -19.49
N LYS A 157 10.38 -9.80 -20.02
CA LYS A 157 9.77 -10.82 -20.87
C LYS A 157 9.67 -12.14 -20.12
N ALA A 158 8.63 -12.90 -20.44
CA ALA A 158 8.45 -14.29 -20.06
C ALA A 158 8.16 -15.10 -21.34
N VAL A 159 9.14 -15.86 -21.81
CA VAL A 159 9.06 -16.64 -23.05
C VAL A 159 8.72 -18.08 -22.70
N ARG A 160 7.67 -18.64 -23.32
CA ARG A 160 7.24 -20.03 -23.11
C ARG A 160 8.32 -21.01 -23.58
N ASP A 161 8.68 -21.96 -22.73
CA ASP A 161 9.59 -23.06 -23.02
C ASP A 161 9.03 -24.35 -22.41
N GLY A 162 8.25 -25.09 -23.18
CA GLY A 162 7.54 -26.29 -22.70
C GLY A 162 6.54 -25.97 -21.59
N ASP A 163 6.74 -26.56 -20.42
CA ASP A 163 5.87 -26.37 -19.23
C ASP A 163 6.34 -25.24 -18.30
N GLU A 164 7.27 -24.41 -18.79
CA GLU A 164 7.82 -23.27 -18.04
C GLU A 164 7.80 -22.00 -18.88
N TYR A 165 8.04 -20.87 -18.21
CA TYR A 165 8.39 -19.60 -18.83
C TYR A 165 9.80 -19.19 -18.39
N VAL A 166 10.61 -18.74 -19.34
CA VAL A 166 11.93 -18.17 -19.09
C VAL A 166 11.81 -16.66 -18.97
N VAL A 167 12.09 -16.14 -17.78
CA VAL A 167 11.91 -14.72 -17.44
C VAL A 167 13.25 -13.98 -17.52
N ASN A 168 13.24 -12.87 -18.26
CA ASN A 168 14.38 -11.97 -18.40
C ASN A 168 13.93 -10.50 -18.29
N GLY A 169 14.64 -9.72 -17.48
CA GLY A 169 14.38 -8.28 -17.32
C GLY A 169 14.73 -7.76 -15.94
N THR A 170 14.50 -6.46 -15.72
CA THR A 170 14.76 -5.79 -14.45
C THR A 170 13.51 -5.08 -13.96
N LYS A 171 13.17 -5.29 -12.70
CA LYS A 171 12.06 -4.64 -12.00
C LYS A 171 12.59 -3.67 -10.95
N ALA A 172 11.92 -2.55 -10.79
CA ALA A 172 12.28 -1.50 -9.86
C ALA A 172 11.21 -1.26 -8.79
N TRP A 173 11.59 -0.65 -7.68
CA TRP A 173 10.70 -0.25 -6.58
C TRP A 173 9.97 -1.42 -5.91
N VAL A 174 10.59 -2.62 -5.90
CA VAL A 174 10.00 -3.82 -5.32
C VAL A 174 10.19 -3.81 -3.80
N THR A 175 9.17 -3.38 -3.08
CA THR A 175 9.12 -3.50 -1.61
C THR A 175 8.97 -4.96 -1.21
N ASN A 176 9.63 -5.41 -0.16
CA ASN A 176 9.78 -6.81 0.27
C ASN A 176 10.52 -7.71 -0.75
N GLY A 177 11.08 -7.20 -1.84
CA GLY A 177 11.62 -8.02 -2.92
C GLY A 177 12.71 -9.01 -2.48
N GLU A 178 13.53 -8.64 -1.51
CA GLU A 178 14.55 -9.53 -0.95
C GLU A 178 13.93 -10.56 0.00
N ARG A 179 13.01 -10.12 0.88
CA ARG A 179 12.44 -10.94 1.95
C ARG A 179 11.19 -11.71 1.57
N ALA A 180 10.61 -11.45 0.40
CA ALA A 180 9.43 -12.17 -0.08
C ALA A 180 9.77 -13.62 -0.45
N GLY A 181 8.87 -14.54 -0.14
CA GLY A 181 8.86 -15.90 -0.67
C GLY A 181 7.95 -16.07 -1.89
N LEU A 182 7.06 -15.10 -2.13
CA LEU A 182 6.15 -15.06 -3.27
C LEU A 182 6.19 -13.68 -3.92
N VAL A 183 6.39 -13.61 -5.23
CA VAL A 183 6.44 -12.35 -5.96
C VAL A 183 5.40 -12.37 -7.08
N ALA A 184 4.40 -11.49 -6.97
CA ALA A 184 3.47 -11.22 -8.07
C ALA A 184 4.22 -10.43 -9.14
N LEU A 185 4.56 -11.07 -10.25
CA LEU A 185 5.36 -10.54 -11.34
C LEU A 185 4.49 -10.21 -12.55
N ALA A 186 4.60 -8.99 -13.07
CA ALA A 186 4.12 -8.62 -14.39
C ALA A 186 5.22 -8.83 -15.42
N ALA A 187 4.99 -9.63 -16.45
CA ALA A 187 5.95 -9.82 -17.55
C ALA A 187 5.23 -9.93 -18.89
N ARG A 188 5.92 -9.55 -19.95
CA ARG A 188 5.41 -9.60 -21.33
C ARG A 188 5.57 -11.00 -21.90
N THR A 189 4.45 -11.61 -22.26
CA THR A 189 4.38 -12.86 -23.03
C THR A 189 4.04 -12.56 -24.51
N GLU A 190 3.89 -13.58 -25.33
CA GLU A 190 3.46 -13.46 -26.72
C GLU A 190 2.04 -12.88 -26.80
N GLU A 191 1.15 -13.24 -25.88
CA GLU A 191 -0.25 -12.80 -25.81
C GLU A 191 -0.42 -11.39 -25.24
N GLY A 192 0.62 -10.83 -24.59
CA GLY A 192 0.56 -9.53 -23.94
C GLY A 192 1.22 -9.54 -22.54
N ILE A 193 0.85 -8.60 -21.68
CA ILE A 193 1.33 -8.59 -20.30
C ILE A 193 0.55 -9.61 -19.48
N SER A 194 1.27 -10.56 -18.88
CA SER A 194 0.73 -11.63 -18.06
C SER A 194 1.18 -11.48 -16.60
N ALA A 195 0.42 -12.04 -15.67
CA ALA A 195 0.74 -12.05 -14.25
C ALA A 195 1.19 -13.46 -13.82
N PHE A 196 2.26 -13.52 -13.05
CA PHE A 196 2.81 -14.76 -12.51
C PHE A 196 3.00 -14.66 -11.01
N VAL A 197 2.95 -15.79 -10.30
CA VAL A 197 3.51 -15.90 -8.95
C VAL A 197 4.86 -16.60 -9.05
N VAL A 198 5.91 -15.84 -8.79
CA VAL A 198 7.27 -16.35 -8.68
C VAL A 198 7.52 -16.79 -7.27
N GLU A 199 7.86 -18.06 -7.08
CA GLU A 199 8.29 -18.62 -5.81
C GLU A 199 9.81 -18.49 -5.67
N LYS A 200 10.26 -18.01 -4.53
CA LYS A 200 11.70 -17.90 -4.24
C LYS A 200 11.98 -18.06 -2.74
N GLU A 201 13.19 -18.42 -2.42
CA GLU A 201 13.68 -18.29 -1.05
C GLU A 201 13.99 -16.82 -0.73
N PRO A 202 13.73 -16.36 0.51
CA PRO A 202 14.19 -15.06 0.96
C PRO A 202 15.70 -14.91 0.81
N GLY A 203 16.14 -13.75 0.29
CA GLY A 203 17.56 -13.45 0.10
C GLY A 203 17.81 -12.63 -1.15
N ALA A 204 19.05 -12.15 -1.26
CA ALA A 204 19.48 -11.30 -2.36
C ALA A 204 19.71 -12.06 -3.68
N ARG A 205 19.74 -13.39 -3.66
CA ARG A 205 19.93 -14.25 -4.86
C ARG A 205 19.14 -15.53 -4.75
N PHE A 206 18.52 -15.94 -5.85
CA PHE A 206 17.80 -17.20 -5.98
C PHE A 206 17.63 -17.55 -7.47
N GLU A 207 18.20 -18.64 -7.95
CA GLU A 207 17.93 -19.28 -9.26
C GLU A 207 17.63 -18.31 -10.43
N GLY A 208 18.57 -17.47 -10.80
CA GLY A 208 18.38 -16.47 -11.87
C GLY A 208 17.71 -15.18 -11.40
N ILE A 209 17.35 -15.04 -10.12
CA ILE A 209 16.91 -13.79 -9.52
C ILE A 209 18.05 -13.19 -8.70
N ALA A 210 18.27 -11.89 -8.84
CA ALA A 210 19.21 -11.14 -8.02
C ALA A 210 18.63 -9.78 -7.62
N VAL A 211 18.81 -9.40 -6.36
CA VAL A 211 18.68 -8.01 -5.93
C VAL A 211 19.88 -7.25 -6.47
N SER A 212 19.66 -6.42 -7.48
CA SER A 212 20.72 -5.65 -8.14
C SER A 212 21.05 -4.36 -7.42
N LYS A 213 20.07 -3.80 -6.67
CA LYS A 213 20.23 -2.55 -5.96
C LYS A 213 19.24 -2.41 -4.80
N HIS A 214 19.74 -1.97 -3.65
CA HIS A 214 18.92 -1.41 -2.57
C HIS A 214 18.75 0.09 -2.79
N VAL A 215 17.51 0.56 -2.82
CA VAL A 215 17.20 1.97 -3.09
C VAL A 215 17.26 2.77 -1.79
N GLY A 216 18.18 3.76 -1.72
CA GLY A 216 18.20 4.74 -0.63
C GLY A 216 17.00 5.68 -0.71
N LYS A 217 16.32 5.92 0.41
CA LYS A 217 15.07 6.67 0.46
C LYS A 217 15.15 7.87 1.43
N LEU A 218 14.37 8.90 1.16
CA LEU A 218 14.21 10.07 2.05
C LEU A 218 13.55 9.66 3.37
N GLY A 219 12.42 8.97 3.31
CA GLY A 219 11.66 8.36 4.38
C GLY A 219 11.38 6.90 4.07
N TYR A 220 10.35 6.31 4.72
CA TYR A 220 9.99 4.91 4.49
C TYR A 220 11.16 3.95 4.73
N LYS A 221 12.00 4.30 5.71
CA LYS A 221 13.17 3.51 6.09
C LYS A 221 12.78 2.33 6.97
N GLY A 222 13.68 1.36 7.11
CA GLY A 222 13.43 0.10 7.83
C GLY A 222 12.67 -0.96 7.02
N VAL A 223 12.29 -0.67 5.79
CA VAL A 223 11.75 -1.65 4.84
C VAL A 223 12.52 -1.56 3.53
N GLU A 224 12.98 -2.69 3.00
CA GLU A 224 13.72 -2.68 1.75
C GLU A 224 12.82 -2.33 0.56
N THR A 225 13.38 -1.55 -0.34
CA THR A 225 12.87 -1.31 -1.68
C THR A 225 14.00 -1.58 -2.64
N VAL A 226 13.82 -2.52 -3.55
CA VAL A 226 14.93 -3.05 -4.35
C VAL A 226 14.65 -2.99 -5.84
N GLU A 227 15.72 -3.05 -6.61
CA GLU A 227 15.68 -3.49 -8.01
C GLU A 227 15.97 -4.99 -8.05
N MET A 228 15.15 -5.73 -8.81
CA MET A 228 15.27 -7.17 -8.99
C MET A 228 15.58 -7.47 -10.45
N ALA A 229 16.70 -8.12 -10.71
CA ALA A 229 17.07 -8.64 -12.03
C ALA A 229 16.66 -10.10 -12.15
N TYR A 230 16.05 -10.44 -13.27
CA TYR A 230 15.71 -11.79 -13.69
C TYR A 230 16.58 -12.14 -14.90
N THR A 231 17.35 -13.22 -14.80
CA THR A 231 18.25 -13.71 -15.85
C THR A 231 18.01 -15.20 -16.03
N ASP A 232 17.35 -15.55 -17.13
CA ASP A 232 16.96 -16.92 -17.48
C ASP A 232 16.25 -17.65 -16.33
N HIS A 233 15.49 -16.89 -15.51
CA HIS A 233 14.74 -17.45 -14.39
C HIS A 233 13.55 -18.25 -14.91
N ARG A 234 13.43 -19.50 -14.46
CA ARG A 234 12.38 -20.43 -14.88
C ARG A 234 11.19 -20.38 -13.93
N VAL A 235 10.02 -20.12 -14.49
CA VAL A 235 8.74 -20.09 -13.77
C VAL A 235 7.83 -21.16 -14.36
N PRO A 236 7.33 -22.12 -13.55
CA PRO A 236 6.37 -23.11 -14.04
C PRO A 236 5.15 -22.45 -14.70
N ALA A 237 4.68 -22.99 -15.80
CA ALA A 237 3.50 -22.46 -16.48
C ALA A 237 2.24 -22.46 -15.60
N ALA A 238 2.15 -23.40 -14.66
CA ALA A 238 1.11 -23.46 -13.64
C ALA A 238 1.11 -22.27 -12.66
N ASN A 239 2.18 -21.45 -12.66
CA ASN A 239 2.27 -20.24 -11.84
C ASN A 239 1.76 -18.98 -12.55
N LEU A 240 1.30 -19.07 -13.80
CA LEU A 240 0.56 -18.01 -14.47
C LEU A 240 -0.80 -17.84 -13.77
N VAL A 241 -1.12 -16.60 -13.37
CA VAL A 241 -2.35 -16.26 -12.65
C VAL A 241 -3.39 -15.71 -13.63
N GLY A 242 -4.56 -16.34 -13.66
CA GLY A 242 -5.63 -15.99 -14.62
C GLY A 242 -5.28 -16.35 -16.06
N GLU A 243 -5.52 -15.45 -17.01
CA GLU A 243 -5.33 -15.68 -18.44
C GLU A 243 -4.07 -15.00 -18.97
N ALA A 244 -3.35 -15.66 -19.89
CA ALA A 244 -2.22 -15.07 -20.59
C ALA A 244 -2.64 -13.79 -21.32
N GLY A 245 -1.80 -12.76 -21.29
CA GLY A 245 -2.09 -11.46 -21.88
C GLY A 245 -3.06 -10.57 -21.09
N ARG A 246 -3.67 -11.06 -20.00
CA ARG A 246 -4.63 -10.32 -19.17
C ARG A 246 -4.04 -9.83 -17.84
N GLY A 247 -2.76 -10.00 -17.61
CA GLY A 247 -2.10 -9.68 -16.33
C GLY A 247 -2.14 -8.20 -15.96
N LEU A 248 -2.05 -7.29 -16.94
CA LEU A 248 -2.09 -5.85 -16.62
C LEU A 248 -3.43 -5.40 -16.06
N PRO A 249 -4.60 -5.69 -16.66
CA PRO A 249 -5.90 -5.41 -16.06
C PRO A 249 -6.07 -6.02 -14.67
N GLN A 250 -5.63 -7.25 -14.45
CA GLN A 250 -5.68 -7.94 -13.16
C GLN A 250 -4.90 -7.18 -12.09
N ILE A 251 -3.65 -6.81 -12.37
CA ILE A 251 -2.79 -6.06 -11.45
C ILE A 251 -3.35 -4.65 -11.20
N LEU A 252 -3.87 -3.96 -12.23
CA LEU A 252 -4.50 -2.65 -12.06
C LEU A 252 -5.76 -2.70 -11.18
N GLY A 253 -6.53 -3.81 -11.23
CA GLY A 253 -7.66 -4.07 -10.34
C GLY A 253 -7.21 -4.27 -8.88
N VAL A 254 -6.09 -4.94 -8.65
CA VAL A 254 -5.48 -5.09 -7.32
C VAL A 254 -4.96 -3.76 -6.78
N LEU A 255 -4.43 -2.88 -7.65
CA LEU A 255 -3.97 -1.55 -7.25
C LEU A 255 -5.09 -0.64 -6.71
N GLU A 256 -6.38 -0.95 -6.91
CA GLU A 256 -7.45 -0.22 -6.21
C GLU A 256 -7.36 -0.43 -4.69
N VAL A 257 -7.10 -1.67 -4.25
CA VAL A 257 -6.86 -1.98 -2.83
C VAL A 257 -5.59 -1.28 -2.34
N GLY A 258 -4.53 -1.26 -3.15
CA GLY A 258 -3.30 -0.54 -2.86
C GLY A 258 -3.53 0.97 -2.66
N ARG A 259 -4.32 1.63 -3.52
CA ARG A 259 -4.67 3.05 -3.39
C ARG A 259 -5.44 3.35 -2.10
N ILE A 260 -6.38 2.48 -1.73
CA ILE A 260 -7.13 2.58 -0.47
C ILE A 260 -6.18 2.40 0.72
N ASN A 261 -5.21 1.47 0.64
CA ASN A 261 -4.16 1.34 1.65
C ASN A 261 -3.32 2.63 1.77
N ILE A 262 -2.84 3.20 0.65
CA ILE A 262 -2.09 4.47 0.66
C ILE A 262 -2.92 5.60 1.28
N ALA A 263 -4.20 5.68 0.99
CA ALA A 263 -5.08 6.68 1.60
C ALA A 263 -5.18 6.49 3.12
N SER A 264 -5.37 5.25 3.59
CA SER A 264 -5.42 4.95 5.04
C SER A 264 -4.06 5.21 5.72
N ARG A 265 -2.96 4.84 5.09
CA ARG A 265 -1.61 5.15 5.53
C ARG A 265 -1.40 6.65 5.70
N ALA A 266 -1.85 7.43 4.72
CA ALA A 266 -1.77 8.89 4.76
C ALA A 266 -2.61 9.49 5.90
N VAL A 267 -3.81 8.95 6.14
CA VAL A 267 -4.63 9.33 7.31
C VAL A 267 -3.89 9.04 8.62
N GLY A 268 -3.23 7.89 8.74
CA GLY A 268 -2.44 7.54 9.93
C GLY A 268 -1.27 8.52 10.19
N VAL A 269 -0.50 8.84 9.15
CA VAL A 269 0.60 9.82 9.23
C VAL A 269 0.08 11.23 9.54
N ALA A 270 -1.00 11.66 8.88
CA ALA A 270 -1.65 12.96 9.12
C ALA A 270 -2.16 13.08 10.56
N ARG A 271 -2.76 12.01 11.10
CA ARG A 271 -3.21 11.94 12.49
C ARG A 271 -2.04 12.05 13.46
N ALA A 272 -0.95 11.32 13.22
CA ALA A 272 0.25 11.40 14.06
C ALA A 272 0.85 12.81 14.07
N ALA A 273 0.91 13.45 12.92
CA ALA A 273 1.38 14.82 12.78
C ALA A 273 0.47 15.82 13.51
N PHE A 274 -0.85 15.65 13.39
CA PHE A 274 -1.84 16.49 14.07
C PHE A 274 -1.76 16.34 15.59
N ASP A 275 -1.75 15.12 16.11
CA ASP A 275 -1.71 14.84 17.53
C ASP A 275 -0.41 15.37 18.17
N ALA A 276 0.74 15.21 17.49
CA ALA A 276 2.00 15.78 17.93
C ALA A 276 1.95 17.33 17.98
N ALA A 277 1.40 17.97 16.94
CA ALA A 277 1.25 19.41 16.89
C ALA A 277 0.32 19.94 17.98
N LEU A 278 -0.83 19.28 18.19
CA LEU A 278 -1.81 19.63 19.22
C LEU A 278 -1.22 19.50 20.63
N GLY A 279 -0.49 18.39 20.91
CA GLY A 279 0.17 18.16 22.19
C GLY A 279 1.25 19.19 22.45
N TYR A 280 2.12 19.44 21.48
CA TYR A 280 3.18 20.43 21.61
C TYR A 280 2.65 21.86 21.81
N ALA A 281 1.58 22.22 21.10
CA ALA A 281 0.98 23.56 21.20
C ALA A 281 0.45 23.86 22.60
N GLN A 282 0.02 22.87 23.36
CA GLN A 282 -0.46 23.03 24.74
C GLN A 282 0.68 23.16 25.76
N GLN A 283 1.87 22.62 25.46
CA GLN A 283 3.00 22.59 26.38
C GLN A 283 3.97 23.76 26.15
N ARG A 284 4.20 24.11 24.88
CA ARG A 284 5.14 25.17 24.50
C ARG A 284 4.53 26.55 24.77
N SER A 285 5.23 27.38 25.52
CA SER A 285 4.81 28.75 25.80
C SER A 285 5.69 29.77 25.09
N THR A 286 5.06 30.85 24.61
CA THR A 286 5.71 32.05 24.08
C THR A 286 4.86 33.28 24.45
N PHE A 287 5.50 34.42 24.66
CA PHE A 287 4.82 35.66 25.03
C PHE A 287 3.93 35.49 26.28
N GLY A 288 4.38 34.67 27.24
CA GLY A 288 3.72 34.48 28.55
C GLY A 288 2.51 33.54 28.57
N LYS A 289 2.23 32.78 27.47
CA LYS A 289 1.11 31.84 27.39
C LYS A 289 1.41 30.66 26.47
N PRO A 290 0.69 29.51 26.59
CA PRO A 290 0.79 28.39 25.65
C PRO A 290 0.57 28.86 24.22
N ILE A 291 1.31 28.28 23.25
CA ILE A 291 1.15 28.69 21.85
C ILE A 291 -0.24 28.33 21.30
N ALA A 292 -0.92 27.35 21.90
CA ALA A 292 -2.31 27.01 21.59
C ALA A 292 -3.31 28.19 21.82
N GLU A 293 -2.93 29.20 22.61
CA GLU A 293 -3.74 30.39 22.86
C GLU A 293 -3.50 31.51 21.84
N HIS A 294 -2.58 31.34 20.91
CA HIS A 294 -2.37 32.27 19.81
C HIS A 294 -3.29 31.92 18.63
N GLN A 295 -4.07 32.89 18.15
CA GLN A 295 -5.05 32.72 17.08
C GLN A 295 -4.44 32.06 15.83
N ALA A 296 -3.20 32.42 15.45
CA ALA A 296 -2.51 31.84 14.30
C ALA A 296 -2.31 30.31 14.43
N ILE A 297 -2.09 29.82 15.66
CA ILE A 297 -1.95 28.37 15.93
C ILE A 297 -3.34 27.72 15.94
N GLN A 298 -4.35 28.37 16.54
CA GLN A 298 -5.71 27.85 16.58
C GLN A 298 -6.29 27.64 15.16
N LEU A 299 -6.08 28.59 14.24
CA LEU A 299 -6.50 28.47 12.86
C LEU A 299 -5.84 27.27 12.16
N LYS A 300 -4.51 27.10 12.35
CA LYS A 300 -3.78 25.94 11.80
C LYS A 300 -4.33 24.61 12.32
N LEU A 301 -4.54 24.49 13.62
CA LEU A 301 -5.07 23.26 14.24
C LEU A 301 -6.49 22.95 13.74
N ALA A 302 -7.34 23.98 13.55
CA ALA A 302 -8.68 23.81 13.00
C ALA A 302 -8.65 23.31 11.54
N ASP A 303 -7.79 23.90 10.71
CA ASP A 303 -7.61 23.48 9.31
C ASP A 303 -7.06 22.05 9.24
N MET A 304 -6.04 21.72 10.05
CA MET A 304 -5.48 20.37 10.13
C MET A 304 -6.55 19.33 10.52
N ALA A 305 -7.33 19.59 11.55
CA ALA A 305 -8.39 18.69 12.00
C ALA A 305 -9.45 18.47 10.90
N THR A 306 -9.88 19.56 10.23
CA THR A 306 -10.88 19.50 9.16
C THR A 306 -10.42 18.67 7.97
N ARG A 307 -9.18 18.89 7.52
CA ARG A 307 -8.61 18.14 6.40
C ARG A 307 -8.39 16.66 6.76
N LEU A 308 -7.93 16.38 7.98
CA LEU A 308 -7.77 14.99 8.46
C LEU A 308 -9.10 14.23 8.44
N GLU A 309 -10.18 14.84 8.94
CA GLU A 309 -11.51 14.20 8.93
C GLU A 309 -12.05 14.02 7.50
N ALA A 310 -11.87 14.98 6.62
CA ALA A 310 -12.25 14.85 5.22
C ALA A 310 -11.47 13.69 4.53
N ALA A 311 -10.17 13.57 4.78
CA ALA A 311 -9.34 12.47 4.25
C ALA A 311 -9.83 11.11 4.76
N ARG A 312 -10.17 11.01 6.06
CA ARG A 312 -10.70 9.80 6.68
C ARG A 312 -12.03 9.37 6.07
N LEU A 313 -12.96 10.32 5.86
CA LEU A 313 -14.27 10.06 5.26
C LEU A 313 -14.15 9.57 3.81
N LEU A 314 -13.29 10.19 2.99
CA LEU A 314 -13.04 9.74 1.62
C LEU A 314 -12.44 8.33 1.59
N THR A 315 -11.51 8.03 2.49
CA THR A 315 -10.89 6.71 2.59
C THR A 315 -11.90 5.63 2.98
N ARG A 316 -12.76 5.91 3.96
CA ARG A 316 -13.84 5.01 4.37
C ARG A 316 -14.84 4.76 3.24
N ASN A 317 -15.27 5.79 2.55
CA ASN A 317 -16.19 5.66 1.42
C ASN A 317 -15.60 4.76 0.33
N ALA A 318 -14.32 4.91 -0.02
CA ALA A 318 -13.67 4.06 -1.01
C ALA A 318 -13.61 2.59 -0.55
N ALA A 319 -13.27 2.34 0.73
CA ALA A 319 -13.23 1.00 1.31
C ALA A 319 -14.61 0.33 1.35
N GLU A 320 -15.66 1.08 1.71
CA GLU A 320 -17.04 0.58 1.76
C GLU A 320 -17.55 0.20 0.37
N ARG A 321 -17.29 1.02 -0.64
CA ARG A 321 -17.66 0.72 -2.02
C ARG A 321 -16.94 -0.54 -2.54
N LYS A 322 -15.65 -0.67 -2.26
CA LYS A 322 -14.87 -1.86 -2.65
C LYS A 322 -15.36 -3.12 -1.93
N ALA A 323 -15.64 -3.04 -0.63
CA ALA A 323 -16.19 -4.15 0.15
C ALA A 323 -17.57 -4.59 -0.36
N ALA A 324 -18.38 -3.65 -0.86
CA ALA A 324 -19.67 -3.93 -1.49
C ALA A 324 -19.56 -4.50 -2.93
N GLY A 325 -18.37 -4.80 -3.42
CA GLY A 325 -18.14 -5.27 -4.79
C GLY A 325 -18.38 -4.22 -5.87
N LEU A 326 -18.51 -2.94 -5.50
CA LEU A 326 -18.76 -1.87 -6.45
C LEU A 326 -17.46 -1.37 -7.09
N ARG A 327 -17.55 -0.95 -8.35
CA ARG A 327 -16.46 -0.22 -9.01
C ARG A 327 -16.11 1.04 -8.24
N CYS A 328 -14.86 1.20 -7.82
CA CYS A 328 -14.43 2.28 -6.93
C CYS A 328 -13.13 2.97 -7.37
N ASP A 329 -12.70 2.80 -8.61
CA ASP A 329 -11.49 3.43 -9.17
C ASP A 329 -11.47 4.95 -8.98
N VAL A 330 -12.60 5.63 -9.16
CA VAL A 330 -12.78 7.07 -8.95
C VAL A 330 -12.65 7.41 -7.47
N GLU A 331 -13.36 6.72 -6.60
CA GLU A 331 -13.40 6.97 -5.16
C GLU A 331 -12.06 6.62 -4.49
N ALA A 332 -11.43 5.51 -4.91
CA ALA A 332 -10.08 5.15 -4.46
C ALA A 332 -9.03 6.19 -4.91
N GLY A 333 -9.15 6.68 -6.16
CA GLY A 333 -8.33 7.77 -6.67
C GLY A 333 -8.51 9.07 -5.87
N MET A 334 -9.76 9.47 -5.58
CA MET A 334 -10.08 10.65 -4.76
C MET A 334 -9.52 10.52 -3.34
N ALA A 335 -9.72 9.36 -2.71
CA ALA A 335 -9.21 9.08 -1.37
C ALA A 335 -7.69 9.19 -1.31
N LYS A 336 -6.99 8.50 -2.23
CA LYS A 336 -5.52 8.50 -2.30
C LYS A 336 -4.98 9.91 -2.56
N LEU A 337 -5.54 10.63 -3.54
CA LEU A 337 -5.14 11.98 -3.89
C LEU A 337 -5.26 12.92 -2.69
N PHE A 338 -6.45 13.01 -2.10
CA PHE A 338 -6.72 13.95 -1.03
C PHE A 338 -5.98 13.60 0.25
N ALA A 339 -5.97 12.33 0.67
CA ALA A 339 -5.32 11.91 1.90
C ALA A 339 -3.79 12.09 1.84
N SER A 340 -3.15 11.77 0.71
CA SER A 340 -1.69 11.91 0.57
C SER A 340 -1.24 13.38 0.56
N GLU A 341 -1.97 14.27 -0.10
CA GLU A 341 -1.70 15.72 -0.06
C GLU A 341 -1.96 16.27 1.35
N THR A 342 -3.01 15.81 2.02
CA THR A 342 -3.28 16.15 3.42
C THR A 342 -2.14 15.72 4.35
N ALA A 343 -1.63 14.50 4.22
CA ALA A 343 -0.52 14.03 5.05
C ALA A 343 0.75 14.87 4.86
N LEU A 344 1.06 15.25 3.62
CA LEU A 344 2.21 16.12 3.31
C LEU A 344 2.03 17.52 3.92
N GLU A 345 0.85 18.10 3.79
CA GLU A 345 0.53 19.42 4.35
C GLU A 345 0.57 19.41 5.89
N LEU A 346 -0.11 18.44 6.52
CA LEU A 346 -0.19 18.36 7.97
C LEU A 346 1.17 18.06 8.62
N SER A 347 2.00 17.23 7.99
CA SER A 347 3.36 16.97 8.50
C SER A 347 4.24 18.23 8.43
N MET A 348 4.14 19.03 7.36
CA MET A 348 4.81 20.33 7.28
C MET A 348 4.28 21.33 8.32
N GLU A 349 2.96 21.44 8.50
CA GLU A 349 2.39 22.34 9.52
C GLU A 349 2.75 21.90 10.93
N ALA A 350 2.83 20.60 11.20
CA ALA A 350 3.32 20.08 12.48
C ALA A 350 4.77 20.53 12.77
N MET A 351 5.67 20.41 11.77
CA MET A 351 7.05 20.92 11.90
C MET A 351 7.06 22.43 12.19
N ARG A 352 6.22 23.22 11.49
CA ARG A 352 6.13 24.69 11.70
C ARG A 352 5.60 25.04 13.09
N ILE A 353 4.64 24.31 13.64
CA ILE A 353 4.11 24.50 15.00
C ILE A 353 5.19 24.18 16.04
N HIS A 354 6.04 23.16 15.80
CA HIS A 354 7.16 22.82 16.67
C HIS A 354 8.33 23.83 16.57
N GLY A 355 8.35 24.67 15.52
CA GLY A 355 9.44 25.63 15.30
C GLY A 355 10.77 24.94 15.10
N GLY A 356 11.85 25.46 15.73
CA GLY A 356 13.19 24.86 15.62
C GLY A 356 13.26 23.39 16.03
N MET A 357 12.49 22.99 17.05
CA MET A 357 12.42 21.59 17.48
C MET A 357 11.84 20.68 16.40
N GLY A 358 10.92 21.14 15.56
CA GLY A 358 10.36 20.38 14.46
C GLY A 358 11.34 20.06 13.33
N TYR A 359 12.49 20.75 13.30
CA TYR A 359 13.57 20.49 12.33
C TYR A 359 14.68 19.59 12.87
N THR A 360 14.55 19.12 14.11
CA THR A 360 15.52 18.23 14.76
C THR A 360 14.99 16.79 14.75
N THR A 361 15.89 15.83 14.87
CA THR A 361 15.54 14.41 15.03
C THR A 361 15.05 14.04 16.44
N GLU A 362 14.92 15.03 17.34
CA GLU A 362 14.41 14.87 18.70
C GLU A 362 12.89 14.74 18.75
N MET A 363 12.21 15.25 17.71
CA MET A 363 10.75 15.21 17.59
C MET A 363 10.34 14.36 16.39
N PRO A 364 9.25 13.58 16.49
CA PRO A 364 8.86 12.64 15.44
C PRO A 364 8.32 13.32 14.18
N VAL A 365 8.03 14.63 14.21
CA VAL A 365 7.37 15.35 13.12
C VAL A 365 8.23 15.45 11.86
N GLU A 366 9.57 15.45 11.99
CA GLU A 366 10.48 15.43 10.86
C GLU A 366 10.38 14.10 10.07
N ARG A 367 10.19 12.97 10.79
CA ARG A 367 9.97 11.66 10.18
C ARG A 367 8.66 11.62 9.40
N TYR A 368 7.57 12.15 9.96
CA TYR A 368 6.28 12.22 9.27
C TYR A 368 6.39 13.02 7.97
N TYR A 369 7.15 14.11 7.99
CA TYR A 369 7.42 14.92 6.80
C TYR A 369 8.25 14.17 5.76
N ARG A 370 9.25 13.39 6.15
CA ARG A 370 10.06 12.59 5.21
C ARG A 370 9.28 11.40 4.62
N ASP A 371 8.33 10.86 5.36
CA ASP A 371 7.49 9.74 4.95
C ASP A 371 6.37 10.18 3.98
N ALA A 372 5.77 11.34 4.19
CA ALA A 372 4.59 11.79 3.48
C ALA A 372 4.75 11.89 1.94
N PRO A 373 5.86 12.35 1.36
CA PRO A 373 6.05 12.45 -0.10
C PRO A 373 5.90 11.12 -0.84
N LEU A 374 6.25 9.99 -0.21
CA LEU A 374 6.09 8.68 -0.84
C LEU A 374 4.64 8.43 -1.26
N MET A 375 3.68 8.84 -0.42
CA MET A 375 2.27 8.59 -0.66
C MET A 375 1.67 9.46 -1.78
N VAL A 376 2.32 10.55 -2.14
CA VAL A 376 1.98 11.37 -3.31
C VAL A 376 2.46 10.70 -4.61
N ILE A 377 3.56 9.95 -4.55
CA ILE A 377 4.26 9.36 -5.69
C ILE A 377 3.84 7.89 -5.91
N GLY A 378 3.84 7.09 -4.86
CA GLY A 378 3.64 5.63 -4.93
C GLY A 378 2.23 5.22 -5.36
N GLU A 379 2.13 4.03 -5.96
CA GLU A 379 0.89 3.39 -6.44
C GLU A 379 0.07 4.24 -7.43
N GLY A 380 0.80 4.82 -8.38
CA GLY A 380 0.29 5.82 -9.31
C GLY A 380 0.33 7.21 -8.68
N THR A 381 1.11 8.09 -9.31
CA THR A 381 1.29 9.47 -8.83
C THR A 381 -0.05 10.20 -8.71
N ASN A 382 -0.10 11.28 -7.94
CA ASN A 382 -1.32 12.06 -7.79
C ASN A 382 -1.81 12.66 -9.12
N GLU A 383 -0.90 12.90 -10.08
CA GLU A 383 -1.23 13.28 -11.46
C GLU A 383 -1.99 12.15 -12.17
N ILE A 384 -1.53 10.90 -12.02
CA ILE A 384 -2.24 9.72 -12.56
C ILE A 384 -3.61 9.56 -11.88
N GLN A 385 -3.73 9.80 -10.57
CA GLN A 385 -5.03 9.74 -9.89
C GLN A 385 -6.00 10.79 -10.45
N ARG A 386 -5.55 12.02 -10.71
CA ARG A 386 -6.37 13.06 -11.36
C ARG A 386 -6.89 12.61 -12.73
N LEU A 387 -6.05 11.94 -13.53
CA LEU A 387 -6.47 11.38 -14.82
C LEU A 387 -7.49 10.24 -14.67
N VAL A 388 -7.28 9.34 -13.70
CA VAL A 388 -8.23 8.24 -13.42
C VAL A 388 -9.59 8.81 -13.00
N ILE A 389 -9.61 9.77 -12.07
CA ILE A 389 -10.83 10.43 -11.60
C ILE A 389 -11.56 11.10 -12.76
N ALA A 390 -10.87 11.94 -13.55
CA ALA A 390 -11.48 12.67 -14.65
C ALA A 390 -12.09 11.73 -15.69
N ARG A 391 -11.37 10.66 -16.10
CA ARG A 391 -11.85 9.66 -17.05
C ARG A 391 -13.08 8.90 -16.53
N GLY A 392 -13.04 8.47 -15.26
CA GLY A 392 -14.15 7.77 -14.64
C GLY A 392 -15.43 8.63 -14.56
N LEU A 393 -15.29 9.92 -14.21
CA LEU A 393 -16.42 10.87 -14.20
C LEU A 393 -16.99 11.08 -15.60
N LEU A 394 -16.15 11.25 -16.61
CA LEU A 394 -16.60 11.41 -18.01
C LEU A 394 -17.28 10.15 -18.54
N ALA A 395 -16.80 8.95 -18.18
CA ALA A 395 -17.45 7.69 -18.56
C ALA A 395 -18.83 7.57 -17.90
N ARG A 396 -18.95 7.88 -16.61
CA ARG A 396 -20.24 7.87 -15.89
C ARG A 396 -21.26 8.86 -16.51
N ALA A 397 -20.81 10.05 -16.90
CA ALA A 397 -21.67 11.05 -17.51
C ALA A 397 -22.22 10.60 -18.89
N ARG A 398 -21.44 9.90 -19.69
CA ARG A 398 -21.87 9.33 -20.98
C ARG A 398 -22.93 8.25 -20.79
N SER A 399 -22.74 7.34 -19.82
CA SER A 399 -23.71 6.26 -19.54
C SER A 399 -25.05 6.75 -19.00
N THR A 400 -25.11 7.96 -18.42
CA THR A 400 -26.36 8.58 -17.92
C THR A 400 -27.03 9.48 -18.96
N GLY A 401 -26.31 9.94 -19.98
CA GLY A 401 -26.83 10.80 -21.05
C GLY A 401 -27.57 10.05 -22.17
N ASP A 402 -27.47 8.73 -22.25
CA ASP A 402 -28.17 7.86 -23.19
C ASP A 402 -29.55 7.36 -22.66
N ARG A 403 -30.10 8.00 -21.61
CA ARG A 403 -31.46 7.69 -21.07
C ARG A 403 -32.43 8.80 -21.29
#